data_26277e85429e65c4b70c1a27372f503e
#
_entry.id   26277e85429e65c4b70c1a27372f503e
#
_cell.length_a   1.000
_cell.length_b   1.000
_cell.length_c   1.000
_cell.angle_alpha   90.00
_cell.angle_beta   90.00
_cell.angle_gamma   90.00
#
_symmetry.space_group_name_H-M   'P 1'
#
loop_
_entity.id
_entity.type
_entity.pdbx_description
1 polymer ?
#
loop_
_entity_poly.entity_id
_entity_poly.type
_entity_poly.pdbx_seq_one_letter_code
_entity_poly.pdbx_strand_id
1 'polypeptide(L)'
;TVRWIIDAYAIYVPFENGEYGELGGHSREDWDQEQVKEYLSDWWGITSRATATRTISQMLKKGTRASYRHAFETYLKKGYLSMDENGYVDIISISEIPEDEQCRTWVCYDAYGHLDTRGVDAWDYVRIMRITGLCYQCGYISLEECLDQCLPIAQRLQKEYGSFEEIFESYIYGYQFWKNDSDDDRIYFYRRAAGEAVENIQSEYNTELVKDWE
;
A
#
# COMPACT_ATOMS: atom_id res chain seq x y z
N THR A 1 -2.54 15.68 -11.23
CA THR A 1 -1.42 15.09 -10.44
C THR A 1 -1.79 14.91 -8.96
N VAL A 2 -2.17 15.99 -8.26
CA VAL A 2 -2.51 15.90 -6.81
C VAL A 2 -3.65 14.91 -6.58
N ARG A 3 -4.71 14.97 -7.36
CA ARG A 3 -5.86 14.07 -7.25
C ARG A 3 -5.44 12.61 -7.40
N TRP A 4 -4.62 12.27 -8.41
CA TRP A 4 -4.14 10.90 -8.58
C TRP A 4 -3.35 10.38 -7.37
N ILE A 5 -2.52 11.25 -6.73
CA ILE A 5 -1.82 10.90 -5.49
C ILE A 5 -2.81 10.57 -4.37
N ILE A 6 -3.87 11.35 -4.24
CA ILE A 6 -4.93 11.14 -3.26
C ILE A 6 -5.68 9.84 -3.56
N ASP A 7 -6.06 9.63 -4.81
CA ASP A 7 -6.78 8.43 -5.25
C ASP A 7 -5.97 7.14 -5.03
N ALA A 8 -4.64 7.19 -5.15
CA ALA A 8 -3.79 6.03 -4.92
C ALA A 8 -3.85 5.50 -3.47
N TYR A 9 -4.24 6.30 -2.48
CA TYR A 9 -4.50 5.83 -1.12
C TYR A 9 -5.96 5.92 -0.69
N ALA A 10 -6.87 6.05 -1.65
CA ALA A 10 -8.31 6.18 -1.39
C ALA A 10 -8.91 4.96 -0.64
N ILE A 11 -8.26 3.79 -0.67
CA ILE A 11 -8.63 2.62 0.13
C ILE A 11 -8.74 2.91 1.64
N TYR A 12 -8.04 3.93 2.15
CA TYR A 12 -8.14 4.33 3.55
C TYR A 12 -9.43 5.08 3.87
N VAL A 13 -10.02 5.76 2.89
CA VAL A 13 -11.15 6.66 3.11
C VAL A 13 -12.37 5.93 3.71
N PRO A 14 -12.89 4.84 3.11
CA PRO A 14 -14.00 4.11 3.72
C PRO A 14 -13.60 3.38 5.01
N PHE A 15 -12.34 2.94 5.09
CA PHE A 15 -11.85 2.19 6.24
C PHE A 15 -11.74 3.04 7.50
N GLU A 16 -11.39 4.31 7.37
CA GLU A 16 -11.18 5.24 8.50
C GLU A 16 -12.24 6.34 8.60
N ASN A 17 -13.36 6.22 7.85
CA ASN A 17 -14.39 7.26 7.74
C ASN A 17 -13.79 8.62 7.32
N GLY A 18 -12.89 8.59 6.35
CA GLY A 18 -12.22 9.77 5.83
C GLY A 18 -13.01 10.46 4.72
N GLU A 19 -12.37 11.44 4.06
CA GLU A 19 -12.93 12.19 2.95
C GLU A 19 -12.11 11.99 1.68
N TYR A 20 -12.81 11.69 0.58
CA TYR A 20 -12.20 11.65 -0.74
C TYR A 20 -11.78 13.06 -1.17
N GLY A 21 -10.62 13.16 -1.83
CA GLY A 21 -10.12 14.43 -2.32
C GLY A 21 -9.20 15.20 -1.35
N GLU A 22 -9.08 14.73 -0.11
CA GLU A 22 -8.24 15.36 0.90
C GLU A 22 -6.84 14.72 1.02
N LEU A 23 -5.81 15.56 1.09
CA LEU A 23 -4.46 15.09 1.35
C LEU A 23 -4.38 14.45 2.75
N GLY A 24 -3.96 13.18 2.81
CA GLY A 24 -3.95 12.41 4.05
C GLY A 24 -5.24 11.63 4.30
N GLY A 25 -6.32 11.88 3.53
CA GLY A 25 -7.59 11.15 3.58
C GLY A 25 -8.59 11.67 4.63
N HIS A 26 -8.33 12.81 5.25
CA HIS A 26 -9.23 13.46 6.22
C HIS A 26 -9.26 14.96 6.00
N SER A 27 -10.45 15.59 6.22
CA SER A 27 -10.55 17.03 6.26
C SER A 27 -9.94 17.58 7.56
N ARG A 28 -9.58 18.86 7.57
CA ARG A 28 -9.11 19.54 8.77
C ARG A 28 -10.21 19.84 9.79
N GLU A 29 -11.47 19.68 9.37
CA GLU A 29 -12.63 19.81 10.25
C GLU A 29 -12.83 18.54 11.08
N ASP A 30 -12.58 17.36 10.48
CA ASP A 30 -12.72 16.07 11.14
C ASP A 30 -11.48 15.69 11.96
N TRP A 31 -10.30 15.95 11.39
CA TRP A 31 -9.02 15.74 12.08
C TRP A 31 -8.27 17.06 12.18
N ASP A 32 -8.24 17.62 13.36
CA ASP A 32 -7.40 18.78 13.62
C ASP A 32 -5.90 18.41 13.67
N GLN A 33 -5.04 19.43 13.68
CA GLN A 33 -3.60 19.20 13.64
C GLN A 33 -3.06 18.38 14.82
N GLU A 34 -3.66 18.49 16.00
CA GLU A 34 -3.21 17.76 17.18
C GLU A 34 -3.59 16.27 17.09
N GLN A 35 -4.79 15.96 16.61
CA GLN A 35 -5.21 14.57 16.35
C GLN A 35 -4.31 13.90 15.30
N VAL A 36 -3.96 14.61 14.21
CA VAL A 36 -3.01 14.10 13.21
C VAL A 36 -1.63 13.86 13.82
N LYS A 37 -1.12 14.76 14.66
CA LYS A 37 0.16 14.59 15.35
C LYS A 37 0.16 13.41 16.31
N GLU A 38 -0.91 13.21 17.07
CA GLU A 38 -1.09 12.07 17.96
C GLU A 38 -1.08 10.76 17.16
N TYR A 39 -1.88 10.67 16.11
CA TYR A 39 -1.88 9.50 15.21
C TYR A 39 -0.48 9.21 14.62
N LEU A 40 0.20 10.22 14.11
CA LEU A 40 1.55 10.07 13.55
C LEU A 40 2.58 9.65 14.61
N SER A 41 2.45 10.16 15.83
CA SER A 41 3.31 9.79 16.95
C SER A 41 3.11 8.32 17.35
N ASP A 42 1.86 7.94 17.58
CA ASP A 42 1.51 6.63 18.14
C ASP A 42 1.76 5.47 17.18
N TRP A 43 1.41 5.67 15.91
CA TRP A 43 1.50 4.60 14.91
C TRP A 43 2.80 4.59 14.11
N TRP A 44 3.49 5.73 14.01
CA TRP A 44 4.63 5.90 13.10
C TRP A 44 5.89 6.45 13.78
N GLY A 45 5.81 6.87 15.05
CA GLY A 45 6.91 7.53 15.76
C GLY A 45 7.33 8.85 15.12
N ILE A 46 6.38 9.51 14.41
CA ILE A 46 6.60 10.79 13.72
C ILE A 46 6.11 11.92 14.62
N THR A 47 7.07 12.70 15.13
CA THR A 47 6.82 13.83 16.05
C THR A 47 7.40 15.14 15.55
N SER A 48 8.00 15.14 14.37
CA SER A 48 8.67 16.29 13.78
C SER A 48 9.02 16.04 12.31
N ARG A 49 9.39 17.11 11.58
CA ARG A 49 9.93 17.00 10.21
C ARG A 49 11.10 16.00 10.12
N ALA A 50 12.03 16.02 11.10
CA ALA A 50 13.19 15.14 11.08
C ALA A 50 12.79 13.67 11.22
N THR A 51 11.85 13.34 12.09
CA THR A 51 11.33 11.98 12.23
C THR A 51 10.50 11.56 11.03
N ALA A 52 9.70 12.46 10.44
CA ALA A 52 8.97 12.20 9.20
C ALA A 52 9.91 11.79 8.07
N THR A 53 10.93 12.61 7.78
CA THR A 53 11.93 12.31 6.74
C THR A 53 12.63 10.97 6.97
N ARG A 54 12.98 10.65 8.22
CA ARG A 54 13.63 9.38 8.58
C ARG A 54 12.70 8.20 8.33
N THR A 55 11.47 8.25 8.83
CA THR A 55 10.49 7.15 8.71
C THR A 55 10.15 6.89 7.25
N ILE A 56 9.85 7.93 6.47
CA ILE A 56 9.58 7.81 5.03
C ILE A 56 10.78 7.21 4.29
N SER A 57 12.00 7.70 4.55
CA SER A 57 13.22 7.16 3.95
C SER A 57 13.48 5.69 4.31
N GLN A 58 13.18 5.28 5.54
CA GLN A 58 13.29 3.89 5.97
C GLN A 58 12.27 2.99 5.25
N MET A 59 11.03 3.41 5.15
CA MET A 59 9.99 2.68 4.42
C MET A 59 10.35 2.55 2.94
N LEU A 60 10.86 3.60 2.31
CA LEU A 60 11.33 3.56 0.92
C LEU A 60 12.48 2.58 0.70
N LYS A 61 13.36 2.39 1.69
CA LYS A 61 14.54 1.51 1.57
C LYS A 61 14.27 0.07 1.96
N LYS A 62 13.48 -0.15 3.01
CA LYS A 62 13.36 -1.43 3.72
C LYS A 62 11.92 -1.80 4.06
N GLY A 63 10.95 -1.37 3.28
CA GLY A 63 9.53 -1.68 3.52
C GLY A 63 9.21 -3.17 3.48
N THR A 64 7.96 -3.50 3.69
CA THR A 64 7.42 -4.87 3.65
C THR A 64 7.76 -5.59 2.35
N ARG A 65 7.84 -4.87 1.23
CA ARG A 65 8.24 -5.40 -0.07
C ARG A 65 9.63 -6.05 -0.06
N ALA A 66 10.57 -5.54 0.72
CA ALA A 66 11.89 -6.16 0.85
C ALA A 66 11.82 -7.50 1.59
N SER A 67 11.01 -7.57 2.66
CA SER A 67 10.76 -8.81 3.41
C SER A 67 10.01 -9.83 2.56
N TYR A 68 9.05 -9.38 1.76
CA TYR A 68 8.31 -10.23 0.82
C TYR A 68 9.24 -10.89 -0.21
N ARG A 69 10.11 -10.12 -0.88
CA ARG A 69 11.07 -10.67 -1.85
C ARG A 69 12.02 -11.66 -1.19
N HIS A 70 12.51 -11.35 0.00
CA HIS A 70 13.35 -12.27 0.76
C HIS A 70 12.61 -13.57 1.15
N ALA A 71 11.35 -13.47 1.56
CA ALA A 71 10.52 -14.62 1.88
C ALA A 71 10.26 -15.48 0.63
N PHE A 72 9.90 -14.86 -0.49
CA PHE A 72 9.67 -15.53 -1.76
C PHE A 72 10.89 -16.36 -2.19
N GLU A 73 12.09 -15.74 -2.19
CA GLU A 73 13.35 -16.44 -2.48
C GLU A 73 13.63 -17.57 -1.48
N THR A 74 13.30 -17.38 -0.22
CA THR A 74 13.49 -18.38 0.83
C THR A 74 12.56 -19.58 0.61
N TYR A 75 11.30 -19.32 0.26
CA TYR A 75 10.32 -20.38 0.02
C TYR A 75 10.61 -21.18 -1.27
N LEU A 76 11.18 -20.55 -2.29
CA LEU A 76 11.75 -21.27 -3.44
C LEU A 76 12.90 -22.20 -3.01
N LYS A 77 13.82 -21.70 -2.19
CA LYS A 77 14.96 -22.52 -1.67
C LYS A 77 14.53 -23.67 -0.77
N LYS A 78 13.45 -23.48 0.00
CA LYS A 78 12.88 -24.53 0.85
C LYS A 78 12.05 -25.56 0.07
N GLY A 79 11.74 -25.26 -1.20
CA GLY A 79 10.87 -26.09 -2.04
C GLY A 79 9.38 -25.98 -1.71
N TYR A 80 8.97 -24.95 -0.93
CA TYR A 80 7.55 -24.65 -0.71
C TYR A 80 6.91 -24.06 -1.97
N LEU A 81 7.68 -23.27 -2.70
CA LEU A 81 7.35 -22.77 -4.02
C LEU A 81 8.30 -23.36 -5.05
N SER A 82 7.83 -23.52 -6.27
CA SER A 82 8.64 -23.83 -7.43
C SER A 82 8.34 -22.83 -8.55
N MET A 83 9.32 -22.57 -9.40
CA MET A 83 9.16 -21.68 -10.56
C MET A 83 9.70 -22.39 -11.80
N ASP A 84 8.93 -22.42 -12.85
CA ASP A 84 9.33 -22.99 -14.13
C ASP A 84 10.14 -21.99 -15.00
N GLU A 85 10.60 -22.43 -16.16
CA GLU A 85 11.36 -21.63 -17.12
C GLU A 85 10.58 -20.45 -17.73
N ASN A 86 9.24 -20.47 -17.65
CA ASN A 86 8.34 -19.40 -18.10
C ASN A 86 7.98 -18.43 -16.98
N GLY A 87 8.49 -18.63 -15.75
CA GLY A 87 8.17 -17.82 -14.58
C GLY A 87 6.84 -18.18 -13.92
N TYR A 88 6.21 -19.30 -14.29
CA TYR A 88 5.02 -19.77 -13.58
C TYR A 88 5.41 -20.34 -12.22
N VAL A 89 4.72 -19.89 -11.18
CA VAL A 89 4.96 -20.34 -9.81
C VAL A 89 3.90 -21.32 -9.37
N ASP A 90 4.32 -22.41 -8.72
CA ASP A 90 3.46 -23.41 -8.11
C ASP A 90 3.79 -23.56 -6.62
N ILE A 91 2.85 -24.08 -5.83
CA ILE A 91 2.97 -24.26 -4.38
C ILE A 91 2.71 -25.74 -4.02
N ILE A 92 3.52 -26.29 -3.12
CA ILE A 92 3.25 -27.63 -2.55
C ILE A 92 1.96 -27.60 -1.70
N SER A 93 1.50 -28.79 -1.24
CA SER A 93 0.35 -28.84 -0.33
C SER A 93 0.61 -27.95 0.90
N ILE A 94 -0.32 -27.06 1.20
CA ILE A 94 -0.19 -26.09 2.33
C ILE A 94 0.01 -26.83 3.67
N SER A 95 -0.54 -28.02 3.81
CA SER A 95 -0.38 -28.86 5.01
C SER A 95 1.03 -29.40 5.23
N GLU A 96 1.90 -29.34 4.21
CA GLU A 96 3.31 -29.73 4.30
C GLU A 96 4.21 -28.56 4.73
N ILE A 97 3.65 -27.34 4.78
CA ILE A 97 4.35 -26.14 5.20
C ILE A 97 4.13 -25.93 6.70
N PRO A 98 5.16 -25.55 7.49
CA PRO A 98 4.99 -25.18 8.88
C PRO A 98 3.91 -24.12 9.08
N GLU A 99 3.07 -24.28 10.08
CA GLU A 99 1.87 -23.45 10.31
C GLU A 99 2.18 -21.95 10.34
N ASP A 100 3.28 -21.56 10.97
CA ASP A 100 3.74 -20.16 11.07
C ASP A 100 4.25 -19.56 9.74
N GLU A 101 4.49 -20.41 8.72
CA GLU A 101 4.92 -20.00 7.37
C GLU A 101 3.79 -20.14 6.33
N GLN A 102 2.70 -20.82 6.62
CA GLN A 102 1.64 -21.11 5.63
C GLN A 102 1.04 -19.84 5.02
N CYS A 103 0.62 -18.90 5.84
CA CYS A 103 -0.01 -17.66 5.37
C CYS A 103 0.92 -16.87 4.45
N ARG A 104 2.17 -16.63 4.85
CA ARG A 104 3.14 -15.89 4.03
C ARG A 104 3.51 -16.63 2.76
N THR A 105 3.62 -17.97 2.80
CA THR A 105 3.90 -18.76 1.60
C THR A 105 2.74 -18.66 0.63
N TRP A 106 1.50 -18.78 1.12
CA TRP A 106 0.31 -18.60 0.31
C TRP A 106 0.25 -17.20 -0.33
N VAL A 107 0.48 -16.14 0.47
CA VAL A 107 0.50 -14.77 -0.05
C VAL A 107 1.60 -14.59 -1.10
N CYS A 108 2.77 -15.21 -0.91
CA CYS A 108 3.83 -15.16 -1.92
C CYS A 108 3.41 -15.82 -3.24
N TYR A 109 2.74 -16.97 -3.17
CA TYR A 109 2.23 -17.69 -4.32
C TYR A 109 1.15 -16.90 -5.06
N ASP A 110 0.11 -16.51 -4.32
CA ASP A 110 -1.10 -15.90 -4.87
C ASP A 110 -0.82 -14.48 -5.42
N ALA A 111 -0.11 -13.65 -4.65
CA ALA A 111 0.28 -12.31 -5.09
C ALA A 111 1.19 -12.33 -6.33
N TYR A 112 2.11 -13.31 -6.42
CA TYR A 112 2.94 -13.45 -7.61
C TYR A 112 2.13 -13.90 -8.83
N GLY A 113 1.17 -14.81 -8.65
CA GLY A 113 0.28 -15.26 -9.72
C GLY A 113 -0.57 -14.16 -10.33
N HIS A 114 -0.99 -13.16 -9.52
CA HIS A 114 -1.82 -12.05 -9.98
C HIS A 114 -1.02 -10.80 -10.41
N LEU A 115 0.08 -10.52 -9.73
CA LEU A 115 0.80 -9.25 -9.84
C LEU A 115 2.29 -9.41 -10.14
N ASP A 116 2.76 -10.62 -10.42
CA ASP A 116 4.17 -10.98 -10.65
C ASP A 116 5.11 -10.45 -9.54
N THR A 117 6.25 -9.90 -9.90
CA THR A 117 7.26 -9.36 -8.96
C THR A 117 6.79 -8.13 -8.19
N ARG A 118 5.67 -7.49 -8.59
CA ARG A 118 5.09 -6.31 -7.93
C ARG A 118 4.35 -6.66 -6.64
N GLY A 119 3.83 -7.88 -6.56
CA GLY A 119 3.18 -8.55 -5.43
C GLY A 119 2.57 -7.64 -4.37
N VAL A 120 3.40 -7.15 -3.43
CA VAL A 120 2.98 -6.35 -2.27
C VAL A 120 3.52 -4.92 -2.27
N ASP A 121 4.08 -4.44 -3.38
CA ASP A 121 4.82 -3.17 -3.41
C ASP A 121 3.93 -1.96 -3.07
N ALA A 122 2.66 -1.98 -3.50
CA ALA A 122 1.73 -0.90 -3.22
C ALA A 122 1.40 -0.74 -1.73
N TRP A 123 1.49 -1.79 -0.90
CA TRP A 123 1.35 -1.69 0.55
C TRP A 123 2.28 -0.63 1.17
N ASP A 124 3.52 -0.60 0.76
CA ASP A 124 4.47 0.39 1.26
C ASP A 124 4.23 1.77 0.62
N TYR A 125 4.05 1.83 -0.69
CA TYR A 125 3.95 3.08 -1.44
C TYR A 125 2.69 3.89 -1.10
N VAL A 126 1.55 3.24 -1.04
CA VAL A 126 0.27 3.83 -0.64
C VAL A 126 0.37 4.43 0.77
N ARG A 127 0.94 3.67 1.72
CA ARG A 127 1.14 4.12 3.10
C ARG A 127 2.08 5.32 3.20
N ILE A 128 3.18 5.31 2.44
CA ILE A 128 4.13 6.43 2.41
C ILE A 128 3.45 7.70 1.92
N MET A 129 2.70 7.64 0.81
CA MET A 129 2.02 8.82 0.28
C MET A 129 0.99 9.38 1.27
N ARG A 130 0.20 8.49 1.91
CA ARG A 130 -0.76 8.91 2.92
C ARG A 130 -0.10 9.57 4.14
N ILE A 131 0.93 8.94 4.71
CA ILE A 131 1.69 9.50 5.84
C ILE A 131 2.30 10.85 5.48
N THR A 132 2.80 11.00 4.26
CA THR A 132 3.36 12.26 3.76
C THR A 132 2.27 13.34 3.70
N GLY A 133 1.05 13.00 3.25
CA GLY A 133 -0.11 13.89 3.28
C GLY A 133 -0.48 14.32 4.71
N LEU A 134 -0.50 13.38 5.66
CA LEU A 134 -0.74 13.69 7.08
C LEU A 134 0.35 14.58 7.68
N CYS A 135 1.62 14.37 7.32
CA CYS A 135 2.72 15.26 7.74
C CYS A 135 2.55 16.69 7.21
N TYR A 136 2.00 16.86 6.02
CA TYR A 136 1.60 18.17 5.51
C TYR A 136 0.44 18.76 6.31
N GLN A 137 -0.62 18.00 6.57
CA GLN A 137 -1.79 18.48 7.32
C GLN A 137 -1.42 19.00 8.70
N CYS A 138 -0.54 18.32 9.43
CA CYS A 138 -0.10 18.75 10.76
C CYS A 138 1.04 19.80 10.75
N GLY A 139 1.50 20.23 9.57
CA GLY A 139 2.49 21.29 9.41
C GLY A 139 3.94 20.86 9.63
N TYR A 140 4.26 19.55 9.61
CA TYR A 140 5.66 19.09 9.69
C TYR A 140 6.43 19.33 8.39
N ILE A 141 5.75 19.33 7.25
CA ILE A 141 6.32 19.60 5.92
C ILE A 141 5.42 20.58 5.15
N SER A 142 5.97 21.25 4.14
CA SER A 142 5.19 22.10 3.24
C SER A 142 4.43 21.25 2.20
N LEU A 143 3.46 21.88 1.49
CA LEU A 143 2.76 21.24 0.38
C LEU A 143 3.74 20.84 -0.73
N GLU A 144 4.69 21.71 -1.07
CA GLU A 144 5.71 21.45 -2.06
C GLU A 144 6.54 20.20 -1.70
N GLU A 145 7.00 20.11 -0.46
CA GLU A 145 7.74 18.94 0.04
C GLU A 145 6.90 17.67 0.04
N CYS A 146 5.61 17.77 0.34
CA CYS A 146 4.68 16.66 0.28
C CYS A 146 4.56 16.14 -1.17
N LEU A 147 4.33 17.03 -2.12
CA LEU A 147 4.19 16.66 -3.53
C LEU A 147 5.50 16.13 -4.12
N ASP A 148 6.64 16.74 -3.81
CA ASP A 148 7.96 16.28 -4.26
C ASP A 148 8.28 14.85 -3.78
N GLN A 149 7.83 14.49 -2.59
CA GLN A 149 8.00 13.13 -2.06
C GLN A 149 7.00 12.14 -2.64
N CYS A 150 5.76 12.54 -2.87
CA CYS A 150 4.71 11.66 -3.39
C CYS A 150 4.82 11.42 -4.90
N LEU A 151 5.21 12.43 -5.68
CA LEU A 151 5.22 12.35 -7.15
C LEU A 151 6.06 11.20 -7.72
N PRO A 152 7.30 10.94 -7.29
CA PRO A 152 8.08 9.80 -7.78
C PRO A 152 7.43 8.45 -7.47
N ILE A 153 6.75 8.35 -6.32
CA ILE A 153 6.04 7.13 -5.90
C ILE A 153 4.81 6.93 -6.77
N ALA A 154 4.03 7.98 -6.98
CA ALA A 154 2.85 7.97 -7.83
C ALA A 154 3.19 7.57 -9.28
N GLN A 155 4.24 8.17 -9.86
CA GLN A 155 4.73 7.82 -11.19
C GLN A 155 5.19 6.35 -11.28
N ARG A 156 5.78 5.84 -10.21
CA ARG A 156 6.18 4.43 -10.14
C ARG A 156 4.96 3.52 -10.11
N LEU A 157 3.98 3.77 -9.25
CA LEU A 157 2.74 3.00 -9.20
C LEU A 157 2.03 3.01 -10.55
N GLN A 158 1.90 4.18 -11.19
CA GLN A 158 1.27 4.31 -12.49
C GLN A 158 1.99 3.52 -13.60
N LYS A 159 3.30 3.43 -13.51
CA LYS A 159 4.11 2.64 -14.47
C LYS A 159 3.99 1.14 -14.22
N GLU A 160 3.91 0.73 -12.96
CA GLU A 160 3.98 -0.68 -12.56
C GLU A 160 2.61 -1.36 -12.54
N TYR A 161 1.52 -0.62 -12.32
CA TYR A 161 0.16 -1.16 -12.22
C TYR A 161 -0.72 -0.66 -13.38
N GLY A 162 -1.65 -1.51 -13.80
CA GLY A 162 -2.56 -1.20 -14.91
C GLY A 162 -3.82 -0.46 -14.48
N SER A 163 -4.16 -0.49 -13.18
CA SER A 163 -5.38 0.12 -12.64
C SER A 163 -5.26 0.38 -11.13
N PHE A 164 -6.22 1.13 -10.56
CA PHE A 164 -6.32 1.30 -9.10
C PHE A 164 -6.72 0.00 -8.40
N GLU A 165 -7.49 -0.85 -9.06
CA GLU A 165 -7.83 -2.18 -8.56
C GLU A 165 -6.57 -3.01 -8.30
N GLU A 166 -5.62 -3.04 -9.23
CA GLU A 166 -4.34 -3.72 -9.05
C GLU A 166 -3.51 -3.12 -7.91
N ILE A 167 -3.50 -1.78 -7.76
CA ILE A 167 -2.82 -1.09 -6.65
C ILE A 167 -3.43 -1.52 -5.31
N PHE A 168 -4.76 -1.54 -5.21
CA PHE A 168 -5.44 -1.92 -3.97
C PHE A 168 -5.33 -3.41 -3.69
N GLU A 169 -5.30 -4.27 -4.70
CA GLU A 169 -5.03 -5.69 -4.52
C GLU A 169 -3.62 -5.93 -3.98
N SER A 170 -2.61 -5.29 -4.56
CA SER A 170 -1.23 -5.32 -4.04
C SER A 170 -1.13 -4.78 -2.61
N TYR A 171 -1.90 -3.74 -2.28
CA TYR A 171 -2.00 -3.23 -0.91
C TYR A 171 -2.56 -4.29 0.04
N ILE A 172 -3.62 -4.99 -0.34
CA ILE A 172 -4.26 -6.03 0.49
C ILE A 172 -3.32 -7.22 0.68
N TYR A 173 -2.65 -7.69 -0.37
CA TYR A 173 -1.61 -8.72 -0.23
C TYR A 173 -0.49 -8.30 0.72
N GLY A 174 -0.07 -7.03 0.65
CA GLY A 174 0.94 -6.50 1.56
C GLY A 174 0.48 -6.47 3.01
N TYR A 175 -0.80 -6.15 3.26
CA TYR A 175 -1.40 -6.26 4.59
C TYR A 175 -1.38 -7.70 5.11
N GLN A 176 -1.86 -8.66 4.31
CA GLN A 176 -1.88 -10.08 4.66
C GLN A 176 -0.48 -10.61 4.97
N PHE A 177 0.49 -10.28 4.13
CA PHE A 177 1.88 -10.67 4.32
C PHE A 177 2.47 -10.09 5.62
N TRP A 178 2.22 -8.80 5.89
CA TRP A 178 2.69 -8.13 7.09
C TRP A 178 2.04 -8.70 8.35
N LYS A 179 0.73 -8.88 8.32
CA LYS A 179 -0.05 -9.39 9.45
C LYS A 179 0.26 -10.86 9.75
N ASN A 180 0.55 -11.64 8.71
CA ASN A 180 0.74 -13.10 8.75
C ASN A 180 -0.48 -13.82 9.31
N ASP A 181 -1.66 -13.42 8.87
CA ASP A 181 -2.95 -13.94 9.31
C ASP A 181 -3.92 -13.87 8.12
N SER A 182 -4.34 -15.04 7.60
CA SER A 182 -5.26 -15.12 6.45
C SER A 182 -6.72 -14.88 6.84
N ASP A 183 -7.04 -14.99 8.12
CA ASP A 183 -8.39 -14.96 8.65
C ASP A 183 -8.71 -13.63 9.37
N ASP A 184 -7.82 -12.62 9.29
CA ASP A 184 -8.05 -11.30 9.87
C ASP A 184 -9.24 -10.60 9.18
N ASP A 185 -10.28 -10.28 9.95
CA ASP A 185 -11.50 -9.62 9.46
C ASP A 185 -11.24 -8.33 8.69
N ARG A 186 -10.11 -7.66 8.94
CA ARG A 186 -9.72 -6.44 8.22
C ARG A 186 -9.47 -6.67 6.73
N ILE A 187 -9.14 -7.89 6.31
CA ILE A 187 -9.00 -8.24 4.89
C ILE A 187 -10.34 -8.01 4.18
N TYR A 188 -11.44 -8.46 4.78
CA TYR A 188 -12.78 -8.22 4.25
C TYR A 188 -13.11 -6.72 4.16
N PHE A 189 -12.79 -5.96 5.22
CA PHE A 189 -13.01 -4.51 5.21
C PHE A 189 -12.17 -3.79 4.17
N TYR A 190 -10.89 -4.18 3.99
CA TYR A 190 -10.05 -3.60 2.93
C TYR A 190 -10.55 -3.95 1.54
N ARG A 191 -11.03 -5.17 1.29
CA ARG A 191 -11.63 -5.54 0.00
C ARG A 191 -12.88 -4.70 -0.31
N ARG A 192 -13.73 -4.47 0.68
CA ARG A 192 -14.90 -3.60 0.54
C ARG A 192 -14.48 -2.15 0.30
N ALA A 193 -13.55 -1.63 1.09
CA ALA A 193 -13.03 -0.28 0.94
C ALA A 193 -12.37 -0.05 -0.43
N ALA A 194 -11.66 -1.05 -0.96
CA ALA A 194 -11.10 -1.00 -2.30
C ALA A 194 -12.20 -0.86 -3.38
N GLY A 195 -13.28 -1.64 -3.28
CA GLY A 195 -14.43 -1.53 -4.19
C GLY A 195 -15.08 -0.15 -4.14
N GLU A 196 -15.38 0.36 -2.94
CA GLU A 196 -15.96 1.70 -2.74
C GLU A 196 -15.02 2.82 -3.27
N ALA A 197 -13.72 2.70 -3.06
CA ALA A 197 -12.74 3.65 -3.58
C ALA A 197 -12.68 3.65 -5.12
N VAL A 198 -12.67 2.47 -5.75
CA VAL A 198 -12.69 2.34 -7.20
C VAL A 198 -13.98 2.94 -7.80
N GLU A 199 -15.13 2.65 -7.22
CA GLU A 199 -16.42 3.23 -7.66
C GLU A 199 -16.40 4.76 -7.55
N ASN A 200 -15.85 5.33 -6.49
CA ASN A 200 -15.72 6.78 -6.34
C ASN A 200 -14.79 7.38 -7.41
N ILE A 201 -13.61 6.78 -7.61
CA ILE A 201 -12.64 7.22 -8.62
C ILE A 201 -13.28 7.18 -10.02
N GLN A 202 -13.98 6.09 -10.36
CA GLN A 202 -14.64 5.93 -11.67
C GLN A 202 -15.79 6.91 -11.87
N SER A 203 -16.52 7.27 -10.81
CA SER A 203 -17.62 8.24 -10.90
C SER A 203 -17.16 9.66 -11.21
N GLU A 204 -15.94 10.02 -10.82
CA GLU A 204 -15.36 11.35 -11.02
C GLU A 204 -14.52 11.47 -12.29
N TYR A 205 -13.96 10.37 -12.78
CA TYR A 205 -13.13 10.34 -13.97
C TYR A 205 -13.74 9.45 -15.06
N ASN A 206 -13.74 9.95 -16.29
CA ASN A 206 -13.88 9.07 -17.43
C ASN A 206 -12.62 8.17 -17.45
N THR A 207 -12.77 6.87 -17.32
CA THR A 207 -11.71 5.88 -17.06
C THR A 207 -10.52 5.90 -18.02
N GLU A 208 -10.64 6.56 -19.17
CA GLU A 208 -9.55 6.74 -20.14
C GLU A 208 -8.54 7.83 -19.75
N LEU A 209 -8.92 8.80 -18.88
CA LEU A 209 -8.05 9.93 -18.48
C LEU A 209 -7.09 9.60 -17.34
N VAL A 210 -7.26 8.47 -16.68
CA VAL A 210 -6.44 8.09 -15.50
C VAL A 210 -5.00 7.72 -15.89
N LYS A 211 -4.75 7.39 -17.16
CA LYS A 211 -3.43 7.00 -17.66
C LYS A 211 -2.61 8.14 -18.25
N ASP A 212 -3.23 9.25 -18.63
CA ASP A 212 -2.54 10.35 -19.27
C ASP A 212 -1.99 11.36 -18.25
N TRP A 213 -0.67 11.38 -18.18
CA TRP A 213 0.12 12.32 -17.38
C TRP A 213 0.68 13.47 -18.24
N GLU A 214 0.00 13.88 -19.30
CA GLU A 214 0.40 15.07 -20.04
C GLU A 214 -0.04 16.39 -19.42
#